data_33a763f32651278560e1e2d93e7aded8
#
_entry.id   33a763f32651278560e1e2d93e7aded8
#
_cell.length_a   1.000
_cell.length_b   1.000
_cell.length_c   1.000
_cell.angle_alpha   90.00
_cell.angle_beta   90.00
_cell.angle_gamma   90.00
#
_symmetry.space_group_name_H-M   'P 1'
#
loop_
_entity.id
_entity.type
_entity.pdbx_description
1 polymer ?
#
loop_
_entity_poly.entity_id
_entity_poly.type
_entity_poly.pdbx_seq_one_letter_code
_entity_poly.pdbx_strand_id
1 'polypeptide(L)'
;MSGFSFDSNIVIDALAGFAPARAEIRRAFSSGARGWISRMVWIEVLSKGAPATMGRAEAFLSRFGVDEIDAEIAERAAALRRERPRLKSPDAIILATALTRGRLLVTRNTKDFPANMPGIRVPYIL
;
A
#
# COMPACT_ATOMS: atom_id res chain seq x y z
N MET A 1 8.21 1.92 -15.73
CA MET A 1 7.40 1.94 -14.50
C MET A 1 7.53 0.62 -13.76
N SER A 2 7.76 0.67 -12.47
CA SER A 2 8.08 -0.51 -11.66
C SER A 2 6.86 -1.13 -10.98
N GLY A 3 5.67 -0.84 -11.42
CA GLY A 3 4.44 -1.44 -10.90
C GLY A 3 3.71 -0.58 -9.86
N PHE A 4 2.86 -1.25 -9.11
CA PHE A 4 1.95 -0.60 -8.17
C PHE A 4 2.26 -1.04 -6.75
N SER A 5 2.22 -0.09 -5.80
CA SER A 5 2.31 -0.38 -4.37
C SER A 5 0.94 -0.13 -3.76
N PHE A 6 0.36 -1.14 -3.14
CA PHE A 6 -0.99 -1.04 -2.59
C PHE A 6 -0.95 -0.64 -1.13
N ASP A 7 -1.72 0.39 -0.79
CA ASP A 7 -1.92 0.79 0.60
C ASP A 7 -2.76 -0.26 1.34
N SER A 8 -2.64 -0.30 2.65
CA SER A 8 -3.34 -1.30 3.46
C SER A 8 -4.85 -1.25 3.31
N ASN A 9 -5.45 -0.06 3.15
CA ASN A 9 -6.89 0.06 2.99
C ASN A 9 -7.40 -0.67 1.76
N ILE A 10 -6.66 -0.66 0.65
CA ILE A 10 -7.05 -1.39 -0.57
C ILE A 10 -6.99 -2.90 -0.33
N VAL A 11 -5.92 -3.37 0.31
CA VAL A 11 -5.74 -4.80 0.60
C VAL A 11 -6.82 -5.29 1.56
N ILE A 12 -7.09 -4.52 2.61
CA ILE A 12 -8.12 -4.86 3.60
C ILE A 12 -9.50 -4.91 2.96
N ASP A 13 -9.82 -3.92 2.12
CA ASP A 13 -11.09 -3.90 1.39
C ASP A 13 -11.24 -5.14 0.51
N ALA A 14 -10.18 -5.54 -0.19
CA ALA A 14 -10.19 -6.73 -1.04
C ALA A 14 -10.39 -8.00 -0.22
N LEU A 15 -9.74 -8.11 0.92
CA LEU A 15 -9.92 -9.25 1.82
C LEU A 15 -11.35 -9.32 2.36
N ALA A 16 -11.98 -8.18 2.57
CA ALA A 16 -13.38 -8.10 3.01
C ALA A 16 -14.37 -8.40 1.88
N GLY A 17 -13.89 -8.60 0.66
CA GLY A 17 -14.76 -8.94 -0.47
C GLY A 17 -15.27 -7.75 -1.28
N PHE A 18 -14.70 -6.55 -1.05
CA PHE A 18 -15.15 -5.36 -1.77
C PHE A 18 -14.73 -5.44 -3.24
N ALA A 19 -15.72 -5.51 -4.13
CA ALA A 19 -15.47 -5.75 -5.54
C ALA A 19 -14.55 -4.72 -6.22
N PRO A 20 -14.71 -3.41 -6.00
CA PRO A 20 -13.80 -2.44 -6.63
C PRO A 20 -12.33 -2.62 -6.22
N ALA A 21 -12.06 -3.01 -4.97
CA ALA A 21 -10.69 -3.27 -4.52
C ALA A 21 -10.11 -4.51 -5.21
N ARG A 22 -10.91 -5.57 -5.30
CA ARG A 22 -10.49 -6.79 -5.98
C ARG A 22 -10.23 -6.55 -7.46
N ALA A 23 -11.07 -5.75 -8.10
CA ALA A 23 -10.92 -5.40 -9.51
C ALA A 23 -9.63 -4.60 -9.74
N GLU A 24 -9.32 -3.67 -8.85
CA GLU A 24 -8.10 -2.87 -8.97
C GLU A 24 -6.85 -3.73 -8.86
N ILE A 25 -6.81 -4.64 -7.89
CA ILE A 25 -5.68 -5.54 -7.71
C ILE A 25 -5.54 -6.47 -8.92
N ARG A 26 -6.64 -7.05 -9.39
CA ARG A 26 -6.63 -7.92 -10.56
C ARG A 26 -6.13 -7.20 -11.79
N ARG A 27 -6.56 -5.95 -11.99
CA ARG A 27 -6.13 -5.14 -13.12
C ARG A 27 -4.62 -4.92 -13.09
N ALA A 28 -4.04 -4.64 -11.92
CA ALA A 28 -2.61 -4.45 -11.78
C ALA A 28 -1.83 -5.70 -12.18
N PHE A 29 -2.28 -6.88 -11.72
CA PHE A 29 -1.62 -8.13 -12.06
C PHE A 29 -1.77 -8.50 -13.54
N SER A 30 -2.94 -8.24 -14.13
CA SER A 30 -3.20 -8.62 -15.52
C SER A 30 -2.51 -7.71 -16.54
N SER A 31 -2.08 -6.52 -16.14
CA SER A 31 -1.41 -5.58 -17.04
C SER A 31 0.07 -5.93 -17.27
N GLY A 32 0.56 -6.99 -16.66
CA GLY A 32 1.97 -7.37 -16.72
C GLY A 32 2.85 -6.65 -15.71
N ALA A 33 2.35 -5.63 -15.05
CA ALA A 33 3.04 -4.99 -13.94
C ALA A 33 2.86 -5.84 -12.68
N ARG A 34 3.80 -5.74 -11.75
CA ARG A 34 3.69 -6.48 -10.49
C ARG A 34 2.92 -5.67 -9.46
N GLY A 35 2.18 -6.37 -8.61
CA GLY A 35 1.59 -5.79 -7.41
C GLY A 35 2.56 -5.94 -6.25
N TRP A 36 2.77 -4.85 -5.54
CA TRP A 36 3.71 -4.77 -4.43
C TRP A 36 3.02 -4.23 -3.19
N ILE A 37 3.56 -4.55 -2.04
CA ILE A 37 3.19 -3.92 -0.78
C ILE A 37 4.46 -3.58 0.00
N SER A 38 4.41 -2.50 0.77
CA SER A 38 5.43 -2.23 1.78
C SER A 38 5.33 -3.27 2.90
N ARG A 39 6.44 -3.61 3.52
CA ARG A 39 6.41 -4.43 4.73
C ARG A 39 5.50 -3.81 5.80
N MET A 40 5.37 -2.49 5.82
CA MET A 40 4.44 -1.80 6.74
C MET A 40 2.99 -2.19 6.46
N VAL A 41 2.60 -2.30 5.19
CA VAL A 41 1.26 -2.75 4.80
C VAL A 41 1.03 -4.19 5.28
N TRP A 42 2.02 -5.06 5.11
CA TRP A 42 1.98 -6.44 5.58
C TRP A 42 1.67 -6.49 7.09
N ILE A 43 2.37 -5.64 7.87
CA ILE A 43 2.13 -5.54 9.31
C ILE A 43 0.71 -5.08 9.61
N GLU A 44 0.25 -4.02 8.95
CA GLU A 44 -1.08 -3.45 9.20
C GLU A 44 -2.20 -4.42 8.87
N VAL A 45 -2.08 -5.12 7.75
CA VAL A 45 -3.10 -6.08 7.32
C VAL A 45 -3.20 -7.23 8.31
N LEU A 46 -2.05 -7.80 8.70
CA LEU A 46 -2.06 -8.95 9.62
C LEU A 46 -2.43 -8.55 11.05
N SER A 47 -2.12 -7.33 11.47
CA SER A 47 -2.45 -6.89 12.82
C SER A 47 -3.95 -6.65 13.03
N LYS A 48 -4.70 -6.49 11.95
CA LYS A 48 -6.15 -6.25 12.03
C LYS A 48 -6.98 -7.51 11.84
N GLY A 49 -6.34 -8.62 11.47
CA GLY A 49 -7.05 -9.87 11.23
C GLY A 49 -7.39 -10.61 12.51
N ALA A 50 -8.47 -11.40 12.47
CA ALA A 50 -8.78 -12.33 13.53
C ALA A 50 -7.92 -13.59 13.37
N PRO A 51 -7.60 -14.30 14.48
CA PRO A 51 -6.81 -15.54 14.37
C PRO A 51 -7.38 -16.55 13.38
N ALA A 52 -8.70 -16.65 13.32
CA ALA A 52 -9.37 -17.61 12.43
C ALA A 52 -9.19 -17.29 10.94
N THR A 53 -8.92 -16.03 10.59
CA THR A 53 -8.76 -15.60 9.18
C THR A 53 -7.31 -15.34 8.81
N MET A 54 -6.38 -15.53 9.74
CA MET A 54 -4.97 -15.19 9.53
C MET A 54 -4.36 -15.93 8.34
N GLY A 55 -4.62 -17.24 8.22
CA GLY A 55 -4.09 -18.02 7.11
C GLY A 55 -4.55 -17.54 5.76
N ARG A 56 -5.81 -17.09 5.65
CA ARG A 56 -6.34 -16.53 4.41
C ARG A 56 -5.66 -15.20 4.07
N ALA A 57 -5.44 -14.36 5.07
CA ALA A 57 -4.77 -13.08 4.87
C ALA A 57 -3.32 -13.29 4.43
N GLU A 58 -2.59 -14.21 5.08
CA GLU A 58 -1.22 -14.53 4.69
C GLU A 58 -1.14 -15.08 3.28
N ALA A 59 -2.06 -15.98 2.90
CA ALA A 59 -2.11 -16.52 1.56
C ALA A 59 -2.35 -15.42 0.52
N PHE A 60 -3.24 -14.48 0.83
CA PHE A 60 -3.51 -13.35 -0.06
C PHE A 60 -2.27 -12.46 -0.22
N LEU A 61 -1.63 -12.12 0.90
CA LEU A 61 -0.44 -11.28 0.88
C LEU A 61 0.73 -11.92 0.12
N SER A 62 0.81 -13.26 0.14
CA SER A 62 1.89 -13.98 -0.55
C SER A 62 1.89 -13.77 -2.07
N ARG A 63 0.79 -13.26 -2.62
CA ARG A 63 0.67 -12.99 -4.05
C ARG A 63 1.38 -11.70 -4.47
N PHE A 64 1.71 -10.84 -3.50
CA PHE A 64 2.37 -9.57 -3.75
C PHE A 64 3.87 -9.68 -3.55
N GLY A 65 4.63 -8.87 -4.28
CA GLY A 65 6.01 -8.62 -3.90
C GLY A 65 6.01 -7.74 -2.65
N VAL A 66 6.98 -7.93 -1.78
CA VAL A 66 7.11 -7.13 -0.58
C VAL A 66 8.37 -6.27 -0.68
N ASP A 67 8.19 -4.96 -0.54
CA ASP A 67 9.33 -4.04 -0.43
C ASP A 67 9.68 -3.90 1.04
N GLU A 68 10.87 -4.37 1.40
CA GLU A 68 11.34 -4.28 2.78
C GLU A 68 11.69 -2.85 3.15
N ILE A 69 11.56 -2.53 4.43
CA ILE A 69 11.90 -1.21 4.95
C ILE A 69 13.41 -1.19 5.19
N ASP A 70 14.13 -0.57 4.27
CA ASP A 70 15.58 -0.43 4.40
C ASP A 70 15.95 0.98 4.89
N ALA A 71 17.24 1.25 5.01
CA ALA A 71 17.72 2.53 5.50
C ALA A 71 17.30 3.70 4.61
N GLU A 72 17.34 3.50 3.29
CA GLU A 72 16.94 4.54 2.33
C GLU A 72 15.48 4.91 2.49
N ILE A 73 14.61 3.93 2.61
CA ILE A 73 13.18 4.15 2.83
C ILE A 73 12.94 4.82 4.18
N ALA A 74 13.64 4.38 5.22
CA ALA A 74 13.51 4.98 6.55
C ALA A 74 13.91 6.45 6.56
N GLU A 75 15.00 6.79 5.89
CA GLU A 75 15.47 8.17 5.78
C GLU A 75 14.46 9.03 5.04
N ARG A 76 13.89 8.50 3.95
CA ARG A 76 12.88 9.23 3.18
C ARG A 76 11.60 9.42 3.98
N ALA A 77 11.19 8.41 4.72
CA ALA A 77 10.01 8.51 5.60
C ALA A 77 10.21 9.60 6.66
N ALA A 78 11.40 9.66 7.25
CA ALA A 78 11.73 10.69 8.22
C ALA A 78 11.65 12.08 7.58
N ALA A 79 12.17 12.25 6.36
CA ALA A 79 12.11 13.51 5.63
C ALA A 79 10.66 13.93 5.36
N LEU A 80 9.82 12.98 4.93
CA LEU A 80 8.40 13.24 4.68
C LEU A 80 7.70 13.73 5.95
N ARG A 81 8.00 13.15 7.10
CA ARG A 81 7.40 13.57 8.36
C ARG A 81 7.88 14.95 8.80
N ARG A 82 9.13 15.32 8.49
CA ARG A 82 9.59 16.68 8.75
C ARG A 82 8.83 17.72 7.93
N GLU A 83 8.52 17.39 6.67
CA GLU A 83 7.75 18.28 5.78
C GLU A 83 6.27 18.31 6.15
N ARG A 84 5.74 17.18 6.60
CA ARG A 84 4.32 17.01 6.91
C ARG A 84 4.19 16.37 8.31
N PRO A 85 4.32 17.19 9.39
CA PRO A 85 4.35 16.64 10.75
C PRO A 85 3.11 15.85 11.16
N ARG A 86 1.97 16.07 10.48
CA ARG A 86 0.73 15.34 10.78
C ARG A 86 0.67 13.98 10.10
N LEU A 87 1.57 13.72 9.16
CA LEU A 87 1.64 12.42 8.51
C LEU A 87 2.17 11.39 9.51
N LYS A 88 1.39 10.35 9.76
CA LYS A 88 1.77 9.31 10.73
C LYS A 88 2.89 8.46 10.17
N SER A 89 3.69 7.86 11.06
CA SER A 89 4.84 7.05 10.65
C SER A 89 4.48 5.92 9.69
N PRO A 90 3.39 5.14 9.92
CA PRO A 90 3.04 4.10 8.94
C PRO A 90 2.78 4.67 7.54
N ASP A 91 2.04 5.77 7.44
CA ASP A 91 1.73 6.39 6.15
C ASP A 91 2.99 6.95 5.49
N ALA A 92 3.89 7.54 6.28
CA ALA A 92 5.16 8.03 5.76
C ALA A 92 6.01 6.90 5.19
N ILE A 93 6.05 5.75 5.88
CA ILE A 93 6.79 4.57 5.41
C ILE A 93 6.20 4.04 4.11
N ILE A 94 4.87 3.95 4.04
CA ILE A 94 4.18 3.43 2.86
C ILE A 94 4.46 4.33 1.65
N LEU A 95 4.33 5.65 1.84
CA LEU A 95 4.61 6.60 0.75
C LEU A 95 6.09 6.58 0.36
N ALA A 96 6.99 6.60 1.33
CA ALA A 96 8.43 6.56 1.08
C ALA A 96 8.83 5.31 0.30
N THR A 97 8.22 4.17 0.63
CA THR A 97 8.47 2.91 -0.06
C THR A 97 8.11 3.02 -1.54
N ALA A 98 6.91 3.50 -1.83
CA ALA A 98 6.46 3.66 -3.21
C ALA A 98 7.36 4.62 -3.98
N LEU A 99 7.68 5.77 -3.40
CA LEU A 99 8.53 6.77 -4.05
C LEU A 99 9.94 6.24 -4.31
N THR A 100 10.53 5.59 -3.31
CA THR A 100 11.91 5.09 -3.42
C THR A 100 12.03 3.97 -4.45
N ARG A 101 11.01 3.12 -4.55
CA ARG A 101 11.01 2.01 -5.50
C ARG A 101 10.41 2.37 -6.86
N GLY A 102 9.97 3.60 -7.05
CA GLY A 102 9.41 4.05 -8.33
C GLY A 102 8.07 3.41 -8.65
N ARG A 103 7.26 3.14 -7.64
CA ARG A 103 5.94 2.54 -7.82
C ARG A 103 4.84 3.58 -7.67
N LEU A 104 3.72 3.33 -8.31
CA LEU A 104 2.52 4.14 -8.13
C LEU A 104 1.81 3.65 -6.86
N LEU A 105 1.57 4.54 -5.90
CA LEU A 105 0.85 4.17 -4.68
C LEU A 105 -0.64 4.18 -4.93
N VAL A 106 -1.28 3.04 -4.73
CA VAL A 106 -2.73 2.87 -4.89
C VAL A 106 -3.37 2.94 -3.51
N THR A 107 -4.20 3.95 -3.29
CA THR A 107 -4.80 4.23 -1.99
C THR A 107 -6.17 4.86 -2.13
N ARG A 108 -7.03 4.71 -1.12
CA ARG A 108 -8.26 5.52 -1.02
C ARG A 108 -8.19 6.54 0.11
N ASN A 109 -7.03 6.68 0.74
CA ASN A 109 -6.83 7.66 1.82
C ASN A 109 -6.47 9.02 1.22
N THR A 110 -7.49 9.74 0.72
CA THR A 110 -7.29 11.05 0.08
C THR A 110 -6.99 12.17 1.06
N LYS A 111 -7.19 11.93 2.34
CA LYS A 111 -6.86 12.90 3.39
C LYS A 111 -5.34 13.07 3.50
N ASP A 112 -4.60 11.97 3.53
CA ASP A 112 -3.15 12.00 3.67
C ASP A 112 -2.44 11.97 2.31
N PHE A 113 -3.08 11.39 1.30
CA PHE A 113 -2.53 11.26 -0.05
C PHE A 113 -3.52 11.82 -1.08
N PRO A 114 -3.56 13.16 -1.27
CA PRO A 114 -4.50 13.76 -2.23
C PRO A 114 -4.33 13.18 -3.63
N ALA A 115 -5.45 13.02 -4.34
CA ALA A 115 -5.45 12.38 -5.66
C ALA A 115 -4.58 13.10 -6.69
N ASN A 116 -4.36 14.41 -6.52
CA ASN A 116 -3.52 15.18 -7.43
C ASN A 116 -2.03 15.14 -7.08
N MET A 117 -1.66 14.45 -5.99
CA MET A 117 -0.25 14.29 -5.64
C MET A 117 0.42 13.37 -6.66
N PRO A 118 1.61 13.74 -7.18
CA PRO A 118 2.34 12.85 -8.09
C PRO A 118 2.61 11.49 -7.46
N GLY A 119 2.44 10.43 -8.25
CA GLY A 119 2.69 9.06 -7.79
C GLY A 119 1.55 8.43 -7.01
N ILE A 120 0.39 9.08 -6.94
CA ILE A 120 -0.80 8.56 -6.24
C ILE A 120 -1.87 8.18 -7.25
N ARG A 121 -2.50 7.04 -7.02
CA ARG A 121 -3.69 6.61 -7.75
C ARG A 121 -4.80 6.30 -6.75
N VAL A 122 -5.95 6.93 -6.92
CA VAL A 122 -7.14 6.70 -6.10
C VAL A 122 -8.14 5.95 -6.97
N PRO A 123 -8.29 4.62 -6.82
CA PRO A 123 -9.13 3.82 -7.71
C PRO A 123 -10.62 3.96 -7.44
N TYR A 124 -10.97 4.29 -6.20
CA TYR A 124 -12.37 4.46 -5.80
C TYR A 124 -12.41 5.23 -4.47
N ILE A 125 -13.59 5.76 -4.17
CA ILE A 125 -13.87 6.47 -2.92
C ILE A 125 -15.07 5.78 -2.27
N LEU A 126 -15.01 5.61 -0.97
CA LEU A 126 -16.15 5.06 -0.22
C LEU A 126 -17.13 6.14 0.20
#